data_6e6f6b38893cb6469af41b8a1a2ed979
#
_entry.id   6e6f6b38893cb6469af41b8a1a2ed979
#
_cell.length_a   1.000
_cell.length_b   1.000
_cell.length_c   1.000
_cell.angle_alpha   90.00
_cell.angle_beta   90.00
_cell.angle_gamma   90.00
#
_symmetry.space_group_name_H-M   'P 1'
#
loop_
_entity.id
_entity.type
_entity.pdbx_description
1 polymer ?
#
loop_
_entity_poly.entity_id
_entity_poly.type
_entity_poly.pdbx_seq_one_letter_code
_entity_poly.pdbx_strand_id
1 'polypeptide(L)'
;RKKIGQGRLPWRLLPPGECIRATAFGASEYSVQLSGNTVYVSQPGELLPRKNLQVLQPPVELEKTIDAEALAAAIREHFTAFDVAEGEAECALAFRWRGAPEYGRLGAFARAIKLALPRTIEQGKPIYLILDGDVAQTIGGILKEDFKLASEVLVLDGIALRDFDYIDLGRIRMPSGTVPVTIKSLVFSQDPRVPHEHRPHRHGHDHGHHHH
;
A
#
# COMPACT_ATOMS: atom_id res chain seq x y z
N ARG A 1 1.92 -19.37 -34.92
CA ARG A 1 3.37 -19.55 -35.18
C ARG A 1 3.66 -20.39 -36.43
N LYS A 2 3.00 -21.56 -36.66
CA LYS A 2 3.25 -22.42 -37.85
C LYS A 2 3.01 -21.72 -39.19
N LYS A 3 2.02 -20.81 -39.32
CA LYS A 3 1.73 -20.14 -40.60
C LYS A 3 2.73 -19.03 -40.96
N ILE A 4 3.33 -18.37 -39.97
CA ILE A 4 4.34 -17.33 -40.18
C ILE A 4 5.70 -17.96 -40.57
N GLY A 5 6.09 -19.08 -39.91
CA GLY A 5 7.32 -19.80 -40.22
C GLY A 5 7.33 -20.49 -41.59
N GLN A 6 6.17 -20.63 -42.27
CA GLN A 6 6.05 -21.20 -43.60
C GLN A 6 6.04 -20.13 -44.73
N GLY A 7 6.38 -18.87 -44.43
CA GLY A 7 6.44 -17.80 -45.44
C GLY A 7 5.09 -17.40 -46.06
N ARG A 8 3.98 -17.82 -45.48
CA ARG A 8 2.61 -17.52 -45.97
C ARG A 8 2.10 -16.14 -45.63
N LEU A 9 2.83 -15.38 -44.79
CA LEU A 9 2.48 -14.03 -44.43
C LEU A 9 3.64 -13.07 -44.76
N PRO A 10 3.36 -11.90 -45.33
CA PRO A 10 4.39 -10.96 -45.76
C PRO A 10 5.09 -10.23 -44.60
N TRP A 11 4.78 -10.58 -43.34
CA TRP A 11 5.31 -9.88 -42.17
C TRP A 11 6.33 -10.75 -41.42
N ARG A 12 7.42 -10.09 -41.02
CA ARG A 12 8.43 -10.70 -40.15
C ARG A 12 7.92 -10.70 -38.70
N LEU A 13 7.93 -11.87 -38.05
CA LEU A 13 7.66 -11.97 -36.64
C LEU A 13 8.82 -11.37 -35.85
N LEU A 14 8.59 -10.25 -35.20
CA LEU A 14 9.55 -9.67 -34.26
C LEU A 14 9.50 -10.44 -32.94
N PRO A 15 10.61 -10.47 -32.15
CA PRO A 15 10.60 -11.01 -30.81
C PRO A 15 9.49 -10.33 -29.99
N PRO A 16 8.75 -11.08 -29.15
CA PRO A 16 7.76 -10.46 -28.27
C PRO A 16 8.47 -9.52 -27.30
N GLY A 17 8.17 -8.23 -27.44
CA GLY A 17 8.61 -7.22 -26.46
C GLY A 17 7.74 -7.27 -25.19
N GLU A 18 7.26 -6.15 -24.77
CA GLU A 18 6.50 -5.94 -23.50
C GLU A 18 5.08 -6.55 -23.47
N CYS A 19 4.79 -7.60 -24.27
CA CYS A 19 3.43 -8.12 -24.47
C CYS A 19 2.67 -8.44 -23.18
N ILE A 20 3.32 -9.04 -22.19
CA ILE A 20 2.71 -9.40 -20.91
C ILE A 20 2.44 -8.13 -20.09
N ARG A 21 3.40 -7.19 -20.09
CA ARG A 21 3.22 -5.91 -19.40
C ARG A 21 2.12 -5.06 -20.02
N ALA A 22 2.02 -5.01 -21.34
CA ALA A 22 0.97 -4.29 -22.02
C ALA A 22 -0.42 -4.85 -21.68
N THR A 23 -0.58 -6.17 -21.58
CA THR A 23 -1.82 -6.81 -21.17
C THR A 23 -2.14 -6.54 -19.70
N ALA A 24 -1.12 -6.57 -18.82
CA ALA A 24 -1.28 -6.26 -17.40
C ALA A 24 -1.69 -4.79 -17.16
N PHE A 25 -1.12 -3.86 -17.91
CA PHE A 25 -1.53 -2.44 -17.86
C PHE A 25 -2.96 -2.24 -18.35
N GLY A 26 -3.41 -2.96 -19.37
CA GLY A 26 -4.77 -2.90 -19.88
C GLY A 26 -5.83 -3.52 -18.96
N ALA A 27 -5.41 -4.35 -17.99
CA ALA A 27 -6.27 -5.03 -17.04
C ALA A 27 -6.15 -4.46 -15.62
N SER A 28 -5.78 -3.20 -15.46
CA SER A 28 -5.68 -2.53 -14.16
C SER A 28 -6.99 -1.85 -13.80
N GLU A 29 -7.42 -2.03 -12.57
CA GLU A 29 -8.51 -1.28 -11.96
C GLU A 29 -7.95 -0.04 -11.26
N TYR A 30 -8.62 1.10 -11.43
CA TYR A 30 -8.26 2.35 -10.79
C TYR A 30 -9.35 2.77 -9.82
N SER A 31 -8.98 3.02 -8.58
CA SER A 31 -9.86 3.62 -7.59
C SER A 31 -9.17 4.82 -6.93
N VAL A 32 -9.98 5.81 -6.52
CA VAL A 32 -9.48 6.98 -5.79
C VAL A 32 -10.10 6.97 -4.41
N GLN A 33 -9.28 7.02 -3.38
CA GLN A 33 -9.67 7.12 -1.99
C GLN A 33 -9.07 8.38 -1.36
N LEU A 34 -9.63 8.82 -0.26
CA LEU A 34 -9.03 9.82 0.61
C LEU A 34 -8.52 9.10 1.85
N SER A 35 -7.34 9.49 2.34
CA SER A 35 -6.86 9.04 3.65
C SER A 35 -7.82 9.49 4.75
N GLY A 36 -7.73 8.87 5.91
CA GLY A 36 -8.28 9.42 7.14
C GLY A 36 -7.73 10.83 7.42
N ASN A 37 -8.20 11.45 8.46
CA ASN A 37 -7.82 12.81 8.85
C ASN A 37 -6.70 12.86 9.91
N THR A 38 -6.20 11.71 10.35
CA THR A 38 -5.08 11.58 11.31
C THR A 38 -3.74 11.27 10.64
N VAL A 39 -3.56 11.77 9.43
CA VAL A 39 -2.33 11.62 8.64
C VAL A 39 -1.13 12.23 9.34
N TYR A 40 0.01 11.53 9.28
CA TYR A 40 1.30 12.08 9.65
C TYR A 40 2.18 12.28 8.41
N VAL A 41 2.69 13.48 8.21
CA VAL A 41 3.61 13.81 7.11
C VAL A 41 4.69 14.74 7.65
N SER A 42 5.92 14.25 7.75
CA SER A 42 7.03 15.01 8.34
C SER A 42 7.46 16.21 7.46
N GLN A 43 7.57 16.01 6.16
CA GLN A 43 7.93 17.04 5.17
C GLN A 43 7.05 16.93 3.91
N PRO A 44 5.89 17.61 3.88
CA PRO A 44 4.97 17.50 2.75
C PRO A 44 5.57 17.82 1.40
N GLY A 45 6.47 18.80 1.33
CA GLY A 45 7.09 19.22 0.07
C GLY A 45 8.06 18.19 -0.53
N GLU A 46 8.63 17.32 0.28
CA GLU A 46 9.54 16.26 -0.15
C GLU A 46 8.81 14.94 -0.42
N LEU A 47 7.75 14.68 0.36
CA LEU A 47 7.02 13.41 0.32
C LEU A 47 5.89 13.39 -0.71
N LEU A 48 5.28 14.54 -1.00
CA LEU A 48 4.09 14.65 -1.83
C LEU A 48 4.21 15.72 -2.93
N PRO A 49 3.68 15.51 -4.12
CA PRO A 49 3.03 14.28 -4.58
C PRO A 49 4.03 13.17 -4.88
N ARG A 50 3.60 11.91 -4.82
CA ARG A 50 4.43 10.76 -5.19
C ARG A 50 3.63 9.82 -6.09
N LYS A 51 4.28 9.26 -7.10
CA LYS A 51 3.63 8.41 -8.09
C LYS A 51 4.28 7.03 -8.17
N ASN A 52 3.45 6.05 -8.52
CA ASN A 52 3.88 4.68 -8.81
C ASN A 52 4.64 4.00 -7.66
N LEU A 53 4.25 4.27 -6.41
CA LEU A 53 4.77 3.51 -5.29
C LEU A 53 4.20 2.09 -5.33
N GLN A 54 5.08 1.11 -5.42
CA GLN A 54 4.71 -0.29 -5.26
C GLN A 54 4.29 -0.53 -3.81
N VAL A 55 3.20 -1.26 -3.63
CA VAL A 55 2.71 -1.66 -2.31
C VAL A 55 3.25 -3.04 -1.95
N LEU A 56 3.78 -3.15 -0.75
CA LEU A 56 4.13 -4.42 -0.11
C LEU A 56 3.27 -4.55 1.15
N GLN A 57 2.50 -5.63 1.24
CA GLN A 57 1.66 -5.96 2.38
C GLN A 57 2.16 -7.23 3.07
N PRO A 58 3.12 -7.14 4.01
CA PRO A 58 3.59 -8.32 4.74
C PRO A 58 2.42 -9.08 5.39
N PRO A 59 2.39 -10.42 5.30
CA PRO A 59 1.29 -11.24 5.82
C PRO A 59 1.40 -11.42 7.33
N VAL A 60 1.19 -10.32 8.07
CA VAL A 60 1.30 -10.27 9.53
C VAL A 60 -0.01 -9.84 10.17
N GLU A 61 -0.33 -10.40 11.33
CA GLU A 61 -1.48 -10.02 12.12
C GLU A 61 -1.06 -9.10 13.27
N LEU A 62 -1.64 -7.90 13.31
CA LEU A 62 -1.35 -6.88 14.31
C LEU A 62 -2.49 -6.77 15.34
N GLU A 63 -3.00 -7.92 15.83
CA GLU A 63 -4.12 -7.94 16.76
C GLU A 63 -3.71 -7.98 18.24
N LYS A 64 -2.58 -8.61 18.51
CA LYS A 64 -2.08 -8.88 19.88
C LYS A 64 -0.81 -8.10 20.16
N THR A 65 -0.08 -8.54 21.16
CA THR A 65 1.27 -8.05 21.46
C THR A 65 2.17 -8.18 20.23
N ILE A 66 2.84 -7.12 19.88
CA ILE A 66 3.74 -7.08 18.73
C ILE A 66 5.17 -7.37 19.21
N ASP A 67 5.77 -8.42 18.66
CA ASP A 67 7.20 -8.66 18.76
C ASP A 67 7.90 -7.91 17.64
N ALA A 68 8.69 -6.91 17.98
CA ALA A 68 9.32 -6.02 17.02
C ALA A 68 10.36 -6.73 16.14
N GLU A 69 11.10 -7.68 16.69
CA GLU A 69 12.13 -8.45 15.95
C GLU A 69 11.48 -9.43 14.97
N ALA A 70 10.45 -10.14 15.42
CA ALA A 70 9.70 -11.07 14.57
C ALA A 70 8.99 -10.33 13.45
N LEU A 71 8.36 -9.20 13.73
CA LEU A 71 7.70 -8.36 12.71
C LEU A 71 8.72 -7.80 11.72
N ALA A 72 9.87 -7.32 12.17
CA ALA A 72 10.92 -6.83 11.29
C ALA A 72 11.47 -7.95 10.38
N ALA A 73 11.62 -9.16 10.90
CA ALA A 73 12.04 -10.32 10.11
C ALA A 73 11.00 -10.65 9.02
N ALA A 74 9.70 -10.68 9.36
CA ALA A 74 8.63 -10.92 8.41
C ALA A 74 8.57 -9.86 7.30
N ILE A 75 8.78 -8.58 7.64
CA ILE A 75 8.87 -7.51 6.65
C ILE A 75 10.04 -7.74 5.69
N ARG A 76 11.23 -8.05 6.19
CA ARG A 76 12.41 -8.33 5.33
C ARG A 76 12.23 -9.55 4.46
N GLU A 77 11.62 -10.60 4.98
CA GLU A 77 11.29 -11.79 4.19
C GLU A 77 10.33 -11.45 3.06
N HIS A 78 9.34 -10.59 3.31
CA HIS A 78 8.40 -10.14 2.30
C HIS A 78 9.05 -9.32 1.19
N PHE A 79 9.99 -8.43 1.52
CA PHE A 79 10.82 -7.74 0.53
C PHE A 79 11.53 -8.74 -0.40
N THR A 80 12.14 -9.77 0.19
CA THR A 80 12.83 -10.82 -0.57
C THR A 80 11.88 -11.62 -1.46
N ALA A 81 10.68 -11.97 -0.93
CA ALA A 81 9.67 -12.71 -1.69
C ALA A 81 9.16 -11.96 -2.92
N PHE A 82 9.21 -10.63 -2.91
CA PHE A 82 8.79 -9.78 -4.02
C PHE A 82 9.96 -9.30 -4.89
N ASP A 83 11.16 -9.83 -4.67
CA ASP A 83 12.39 -9.42 -5.39
C ASP A 83 12.63 -7.90 -5.32
N VAL A 84 12.28 -7.29 -4.18
CA VAL A 84 12.50 -5.88 -3.89
C VAL A 84 13.66 -5.75 -2.92
N ALA A 85 14.72 -5.09 -3.32
CA ALA A 85 15.83 -4.81 -2.43
C ALA A 85 15.53 -3.60 -1.55
N GLU A 86 15.48 -3.80 -0.23
CA GLU A 86 15.29 -2.75 0.75
C GLU A 86 16.36 -1.67 0.60
N GLY A 87 15.93 -0.42 0.54
CA GLY A 87 16.80 0.74 0.32
C GLY A 87 17.11 1.05 -1.15
N GLU A 88 16.77 0.20 -2.13
CA GLU A 88 16.99 0.50 -3.55
C GLU A 88 15.80 1.23 -4.17
N ALA A 89 14.61 0.69 -4.06
CA ALA A 89 13.39 1.30 -4.56
C ALA A 89 12.54 1.88 -3.41
N GLU A 90 11.85 2.98 -3.69
CA GLU A 90 10.81 3.48 -2.80
C GLU A 90 9.55 2.61 -2.95
N CYS A 91 9.02 2.14 -1.84
CA CYS A 91 7.78 1.38 -1.78
C CYS A 91 6.93 1.84 -0.59
N ALA A 92 5.64 1.52 -0.62
CA ALA A 92 4.73 1.73 0.50
C ALA A 92 4.51 0.40 1.23
N LEU A 93 4.70 0.38 2.53
CA LEU A 93 4.39 -0.76 3.38
C LEU A 93 2.95 -0.62 3.88
N ALA A 94 2.11 -1.58 3.55
CA ALA A 94 0.72 -1.61 3.96
C ALA A 94 0.48 -2.62 5.09
N PHE A 95 -0.31 -2.22 6.09
CA PHE A 95 -0.64 -3.09 7.22
C PHE A 95 -2.09 -2.99 7.60
N ARG A 96 -2.63 -4.10 8.11
CA ARG A 96 -3.94 -4.15 8.74
C ARG A 96 -3.79 -4.02 10.24
N TRP A 97 -4.21 -2.87 10.78
CA TRP A 97 -4.21 -2.66 12.22
C TRP A 97 -5.47 -3.24 12.85
N ARG A 98 -5.30 -4.03 13.88
CA ARG A 98 -6.41 -4.60 14.67
C ARG A 98 -6.16 -4.42 16.16
N GLY A 99 -7.24 -4.38 16.92
CA GLY A 99 -7.19 -4.21 18.37
C GLY A 99 -6.86 -2.80 18.82
N ALA A 100 -6.71 -2.62 20.14
CA ALA A 100 -6.52 -1.31 20.75
C ALA A 100 -5.19 -0.65 20.35
N PRO A 101 -5.16 0.67 20.10
CA PRO A 101 -3.95 1.40 19.76
C PRO A 101 -3.15 1.77 21.03
N GLU A 102 -2.78 0.76 21.82
CA GLU A 102 -1.97 0.95 23.01
C GLU A 102 -0.56 1.44 22.65
N TYR A 103 -0.05 2.42 23.41
CA TYR A 103 1.26 3.02 23.14
C TYR A 103 2.40 1.99 23.05
N GLY A 104 2.39 0.97 23.91
CA GLY A 104 3.38 -0.10 23.87
C GLY A 104 3.37 -0.89 22.56
N ARG A 105 2.18 -1.16 22.01
CA ARG A 105 2.01 -1.83 20.71
C ARG A 105 2.45 -0.94 19.54
N LEU A 106 2.08 0.34 19.58
CA LEU A 106 2.49 1.32 18.57
C LEU A 106 4.00 1.51 18.58
N GLY A 107 4.63 1.59 19.77
CA GLY A 107 6.07 1.66 19.92
C GLY A 107 6.79 0.41 19.41
N ALA A 108 6.26 -0.79 19.69
CA ALA A 108 6.80 -2.04 19.17
C ALA A 108 6.70 -2.12 17.64
N PHE A 109 5.58 -1.68 17.06
CA PHE A 109 5.42 -1.58 15.60
C PHE A 109 6.42 -0.60 14.99
N ALA A 110 6.54 0.60 15.53
CA ALA A 110 7.49 1.61 15.05
C ALA A 110 8.93 1.10 15.15
N ARG A 111 9.27 0.38 16.22
CA ARG A 111 10.58 -0.29 16.38
C ARG A 111 10.80 -1.34 15.30
N ALA A 112 9.79 -2.15 14.98
CA ALA A 112 9.87 -3.14 13.91
C ALA A 112 10.16 -2.48 12.55
N ILE A 113 9.49 -1.38 12.23
CA ILE A 113 9.76 -0.59 11.01
C ILE A 113 11.22 -0.12 10.98
N LYS A 114 11.71 0.46 12.06
CA LYS A 114 13.12 0.87 12.16
C LYS A 114 14.10 -0.28 11.94
N LEU A 115 13.82 -1.45 12.50
CA LEU A 115 14.66 -2.64 12.35
C LEU A 115 14.57 -3.28 10.96
N ALA A 116 13.42 -3.14 10.29
CA ALA A 116 13.19 -3.71 8.98
C ALA A 116 13.83 -2.91 7.84
N LEU A 117 14.02 -1.61 8.02
CA LEU A 117 14.41 -0.66 6.96
C LEU A 117 15.78 0.01 7.21
N PRO A 118 16.84 -0.74 7.54
CA PRO A 118 18.13 -0.14 7.90
C PRO A 118 18.77 0.63 6.74
N ARG A 119 18.74 0.09 5.51
CA ARG A 119 19.34 0.76 4.33
C ARG A 119 18.53 1.98 3.89
N THR A 120 17.20 1.90 3.95
CA THR A 120 16.32 3.05 3.66
C THR A 120 16.65 4.20 4.59
N ILE A 121 16.81 3.93 5.90
CA ILE A 121 17.13 4.92 6.92
C ILE A 121 18.55 5.46 6.75
N GLU A 122 19.53 4.59 6.53
CA GLU A 122 20.93 4.98 6.32
C GLU A 122 21.11 5.88 5.09
N GLN A 123 20.34 5.62 4.04
CA GLN A 123 20.36 6.44 2.81
C GLN A 123 19.47 7.69 2.90
N GLY A 124 18.76 7.91 4.01
CA GLY A 124 17.84 9.03 4.18
C GLY A 124 16.63 8.99 3.24
N LYS A 125 16.29 7.80 2.69
CA LYS A 125 15.13 7.66 1.81
C LYS A 125 13.82 7.71 2.57
N PRO A 126 12.74 8.19 1.93
CA PRO A 126 11.43 8.31 2.57
C PRO A 126 10.86 6.95 2.99
N ILE A 127 10.10 6.96 4.08
CA ILE A 127 9.32 5.83 4.57
C ILE A 127 7.84 6.11 4.37
N TYR A 128 7.15 5.24 3.64
CA TYR A 128 5.72 5.33 3.37
C TYR A 128 5.01 4.17 4.06
N LEU A 129 4.14 4.48 5.02
CA LEU A 129 3.32 3.51 5.75
C LEU A 129 1.85 3.79 5.49
N ILE A 130 1.08 2.76 5.17
CA ILE A 130 -0.35 2.85 4.93
C ILE A 130 -1.06 1.85 5.84
N LEU A 131 -1.98 2.33 6.66
CA LEU A 131 -2.73 1.49 7.61
C LEU A 131 -4.24 1.62 7.36
N ASP A 132 -4.97 0.56 7.63
CA ASP A 132 -6.43 0.60 7.61
C ASP A 132 -7.05 1.01 8.95
N GLY A 133 -6.24 1.22 9.98
CA GLY A 133 -6.64 1.68 11.32
C GLY A 133 -6.21 3.11 11.61
N ASP A 134 -6.86 3.75 12.57
CA ASP A 134 -6.63 5.15 12.98
C ASP A 134 -5.45 5.25 13.97
N VAL A 135 -4.23 5.14 13.47
CA VAL A 135 -2.99 5.12 14.28
C VAL A 135 -1.85 5.92 13.65
N ALA A 136 -2.07 6.52 12.49
CA ALA A 136 -1.03 7.13 11.67
C ALA A 136 -0.26 8.22 12.39
N GLN A 137 -0.95 9.14 13.07
CA GLN A 137 -0.32 10.27 13.74
C GLN A 137 0.63 9.81 14.86
N THR A 138 0.20 8.85 15.66
CA THR A 138 1.03 8.35 16.77
C THR A 138 2.24 7.57 16.25
N ILE A 139 2.08 6.72 15.26
CA ILE A 139 3.20 5.97 14.66
C ILE A 139 4.21 6.94 14.04
N GLY A 140 3.75 7.94 13.28
CA GLY A 140 4.62 8.94 12.69
C GLY A 140 5.39 9.74 13.73
N GLY A 141 4.72 10.17 14.81
CA GLY A 141 5.33 10.84 15.95
C GLY A 141 6.43 9.99 16.61
N ILE A 142 6.15 8.73 16.91
CA ILE A 142 7.14 7.81 17.48
C ILE A 142 8.38 7.69 16.57
N LEU A 143 8.19 7.53 15.26
CA LEU A 143 9.30 7.39 14.32
C LEU A 143 10.16 8.67 14.22
N LYS A 144 9.54 9.83 14.15
CA LYS A 144 10.28 11.10 13.96
C LYS A 144 10.73 11.73 15.27
N GLU A 145 9.91 11.70 16.32
CA GLU A 145 10.14 12.44 17.56
C GLU A 145 10.86 11.58 18.61
N ASP A 146 10.44 10.33 18.82
CA ASP A 146 11.04 9.45 19.80
C ASP A 146 12.29 8.75 19.24
N PHE A 147 12.20 8.17 18.05
CA PHE A 147 13.33 7.46 17.44
C PHE A 147 14.24 8.37 16.61
N LYS A 148 13.85 9.61 16.34
CA LYS A 148 14.62 10.64 15.62
C LYS A 148 15.17 10.13 14.29
N LEU A 149 14.33 9.41 13.52
CA LEU A 149 14.76 8.90 12.23
C LEU A 149 15.16 10.05 11.29
N ALA A 150 16.29 9.88 10.61
CA ALA A 150 16.75 10.82 9.60
C ALA A 150 15.83 10.86 8.38
N SER A 151 15.28 9.70 8.01
CA SER A 151 14.32 9.55 6.92
C SER A 151 13.05 10.37 7.15
N GLU A 152 12.54 10.97 6.08
CA GLU A 152 11.21 11.57 6.10
C GLU A 152 10.14 10.48 6.12
N VAL A 153 9.05 10.72 6.84
CA VAL A 153 8.03 9.71 7.14
C VAL A 153 6.66 10.23 6.74
N LEU A 154 5.96 9.42 5.98
CA LEU A 154 4.54 9.58 5.70
C LEU A 154 3.79 8.36 6.22
N VAL A 155 2.79 8.59 7.05
CA VAL A 155 1.86 7.55 7.51
C VAL A 155 0.44 7.98 7.18
N LEU A 156 -0.26 7.16 6.42
CA LEU A 156 -1.67 7.33 6.10
C LEU A 156 -2.50 6.29 6.82
N ASP A 157 -3.70 6.65 7.19
CA ASP A 157 -4.69 5.76 7.78
C ASP A 157 -5.96 5.64 6.93
N GLY A 158 -6.85 4.71 7.30
CA GLY A 158 -8.14 4.52 6.67
C GLY A 158 -8.10 3.95 5.27
N ILE A 159 -6.95 3.41 4.81
CA ILE A 159 -6.79 2.84 3.47
C ILE A 159 -6.30 1.40 3.58
N ALA A 160 -7.02 0.48 2.95
CA ALA A 160 -6.64 -0.93 2.84
C ALA A 160 -6.03 -1.19 1.46
N LEU A 161 -4.79 -1.64 1.44
CA LEU A 161 -4.05 -1.99 0.24
C LEU A 161 -3.61 -3.46 0.27
N ARG A 162 -3.19 -3.96 -0.88
CA ARG A 162 -2.71 -5.33 -1.07
C ARG A 162 -1.41 -5.36 -1.86
N ASP A 163 -0.73 -6.49 -1.81
CA ASP A 163 0.36 -6.76 -2.73
C ASP A 163 -0.08 -6.61 -4.18
N PHE A 164 0.82 -6.19 -5.03
CA PHE A 164 0.60 -5.84 -6.44
C PHE A 164 -0.26 -4.59 -6.70
N ASP A 165 -0.70 -3.88 -5.65
CA ASP A 165 -1.21 -2.52 -5.82
C ASP A 165 -0.03 -1.57 -6.09
N TYR A 166 -0.29 -0.55 -6.88
CA TYR A 166 0.55 0.63 -7.03
C TYR A 166 -0.26 1.85 -6.65
N ILE A 167 0.34 2.79 -5.93
CA ILE A 167 -0.38 3.99 -5.50
C ILE A 167 0.27 5.26 -6.02
N ASP A 168 -0.59 6.23 -6.33
CA ASP A 168 -0.20 7.63 -6.50
C ASP A 168 -0.74 8.43 -5.31
N LEU A 169 0.15 9.14 -4.64
CA LEU A 169 -0.19 10.04 -3.53
C LEU A 169 -0.30 11.47 -4.07
N GLY A 170 -1.44 12.10 -3.87
CA GLY A 170 -1.66 13.49 -4.21
C GLY A 170 -1.14 14.45 -3.13
N ARG A 171 -1.31 15.74 -3.36
CA ARG A 171 -0.98 16.77 -2.35
C ARG A 171 -2.03 16.77 -1.24
N ILE A 172 -1.62 17.15 -0.03
CA ILE A 172 -2.53 17.33 1.11
C ILE A 172 -3.62 18.33 0.73
N ARG A 173 -4.86 17.97 1.03
CA ARG A 173 -6.03 18.84 0.81
C ARG A 173 -6.36 19.61 2.09
N MET A 174 -6.30 20.93 2.00
CA MET A 174 -6.73 21.79 3.10
C MET A 174 -8.23 22.14 2.94
N PRO A 175 -8.98 22.32 4.02
CA PRO A 175 -8.57 22.25 5.43
C PRO A 175 -8.61 20.84 6.06
N SER A 176 -9.05 19.82 5.32
CA SER A 176 -9.27 18.47 5.86
C SER A 176 -7.99 17.74 6.30
N GLY A 177 -6.83 18.15 5.80
CA GLY A 177 -5.57 17.46 6.05
C GLY A 177 -5.43 16.11 5.33
N THR A 178 -6.40 15.71 4.50
CA THR A 178 -6.42 14.40 3.83
C THR A 178 -5.51 14.36 2.60
N VAL A 179 -5.00 13.17 2.30
CA VAL A 179 -4.19 12.88 1.11
C VAL A 179 -5.00 12.05 0.14
N PRO A 180 -5.21 12.51 -1.11
CA PRO A 180 -5.82 11.69 -2.15
C PRO A 180 -4.88 10.57 -2.55
N VAL A 181 -5.40 9.34 -2.61
CA VAL A 181 -4.65 8.14 -3.00
C VAL A 181 -5.35 7.50 -4.18
N THR A 182 -4.66 7.45 -5.32
CA THR A 182 -5.11 6.67 -6.48
C THR A 182 -4.49 5.29 -6.38
N ILE A 183 -5.33 4.27 -6.31
CA ILE A 183 -4.93 2.87 -6.22
C ILE A 183 -5.07 2.24 -7.59
N LYS A 184 -4.00 1.60 -8.06
CA LYS A 184 -3.91 0.90 -9.33
C LYS A 184 -3.70 -0.58 -9.01
N SER A 185 -4.76 -1.37 -9.08
CA SER A 185 -4.72 -2.81 -8.78
C SER A 185 -4.64 -3.61 -10.08
N LEU A 186 -3.76 -4.60 -10.14
CA LEU A 186 -3.72 -5.54 -11.25
C LEU A 186 -4.89 -6.53 -11.12
N VAL A 187 -5.75 -6.60 -12.12
CA VAL A 187 -6.96 -7.45 -12.12
C VAL A 187 -6.63 -8.93 -11.93
N PHE A 188 -5.41 -9.34 -12.33
CA PHE A 188 -4.96 -10.74 -12.18
C PHE A 188 -4.35 -11.08 -10.80
N SER A 189 -4.25 -10.11 -9.89
CA SER A 189 -3.74 -10.35 -8.54
C SER A 189 -4.78 -10.97 -7.59
N GLN A 190 -6.01 -11.20 -8.06
CA GLN A 190 -7.02 -11.89 -7.28
C GLN A 190 -6.71 -13.38 -7.28
N ASP A 191 -6.36 -13.94 -6.12
CA ASP A 191 -6.27 -15.37 -5.94
C ASP A 191 -7.68 -15.98 -6.19
N PRO A 192 -7.87 -16.84 -7.22
CA PRO A 192 -9.17 -17.42 -7.51
C PRO A 192 -9.70 -18.32 -6.39
N ARG A 193 -8.90 -18.57 -5.35
CA ARG A 193 -9.28 -19.38 -4.18
C ARG A 193 -9.90 -18.58 -3.04
N VAL A 194 -9.88 -17.24 -3.10
CA VAL A 194 -10.51 -16.39 -2.09
C VAL A 194 -11.93 -16.06 -2.55
N PRO A 195 -12.98 -16.55 -1.85
CA PRO A 195 -14.35 -16.21 -2.19
C PRO A 195 -14.59 -14.70 -2.10
N HIS A 196 -15.18 -14.13 -3.15
CA HIS A 196 -15.61 -12.74 -3.12
C HIS A 196 -16.75 -12.59 -2.09
N GLU A 197 -16.51 -11.89 -0.99
CA GLU A 197 -17.60 -11.37 -0.19
C GLU A 197 -18.29 -10.24 -0.98
N HIS A 198 -19.30 -10.62 -1.75
CA HIS A 198 -20.26 -9.66 -2.28
C HIS A 198 -21.01 -9.03 -1.09
N ARG A 199 -20.67 -7.81 -0.71
CA ARG A 199 -21.55 -7.00 0.13
C ARG A 199 -22.79 -6.69 -0.69
N PRO A 200 -23.98 -7.19 -0.31
CA PRO A 200 -25.21 -6.82 -0.99
C PRO A 200 -25.47 -5.34 -0.73
N HIS A 201 -25.58 -4.57 -1.81
CA HIS A 201 -26.11 -3.21 -1.75
C HIS A 201 -27.54 -3.29 -1.22
N ARG A 202 -27.77 -2.92 0.05
CA ARG A 202 -29.08 -2.71 0.61
C ARG A 202 -29.67 -1.45 -0.04
N HIS A 203 -30.42 -1.62 -1.11
CA HIS A 203 -31.38 -0.64 -1.55
C HIS A 203 -32.57 -0.72 -0.58
N GLY A 204 -32.59 0.17 0.39
CA GLY A 204 -33.77 0.41 1.22
C GLY A 204 -34.79 1.20 0.40
N HIS A 205 -35.74 0.52 -0.21
CA HIS A 205 -36.97 1.15 -0.64
C HIS A 205 -37.94 1.15 0.55
N ASP A 206 -38.01 2.28 1.22
CA ASP A 206 -39.05 2.56 2.21
C ASP A 206 -40.26 3.13 1.45
N HIS A 207 -41.23 2.30 1.20
CA HIS A 207 -42.57 2.72 0.74
C HIS A 207 -43.47 2.88 1.95
N GLY A 208 -43.53 4.10 2.49
CA GLY A 208 -44.57 4.49 3.42
C GLY A 208 -45.93 4.49 2.75
N HIS A 209 -46.80 3.53 3.11
CA HIS A 209 -48.23 3.62 2.86
C HIS A 209 -48.92 4.24 4.07
N HIS A 210 -49.39 5.46 3.90
CA HIS A 210 -50.44 6.05 4.74
C HIS A 210 -51.78 5.48 4.28
N HIS A 211 -52.54 4.89 5.19
CA HIS A 211 -53.99 4.77 5.11
C HIS A 211 -54.60 5.07 6.48
N HIS A 212 -55.48 6.08 6.42
CA HIS A 212 -56.61 6.45 7.31
C HIS A 212 -56.38 6.50 8.83
#